data_bb679753320816818ba3d2ce151f130e
#
_entry.id   bb679753320816818ba3d2ce151f130e
#
_cell.length_a   1.000
_cell.length_b   1.000
_cell.length_c   1.000
_cell.angle_alpha   90.00
_cell.angle_beta   90.00
_cell.angle_gamma   90.00
#
_symmetry.space_group_name_H-M   'P 1'
#
loop_
_entity.id
_entity.type
_entity.pdbx_description
1 polymer ?
#
loop_
_entity_poly.entity_id
_entity_poly.type
_entity_poly.pdbx_seq_one_letter_code
_entity_poly.pdbx_strand_id
1 'polypeptide(L)'
;VRSRRQRQMCIRDRFKDKAGKNAQNASLGLFGYPALMAADILAYHATHVPVGDDQKQHLELTRDIAIKFNHDYEVDFFPVTEPVIGGPAARVMSLRDGTKKMSKSDPSDLSRINMTDNSDLIANKIKKAKTDQHGLPSEPKGLEGRPEAQNLVSIYAALGNESIENVLKEIGGKQFSEFKPMLVERAIEVLSPISREMARLMQDIPQLDKLLDDGALKANLISEPILQKTFDIIGVR
;
A
#
# COMPACT_ATOMS: atom_id res chain seq x y z
N VAL A 1 -1.19 22.10 17.50
CA VAL A 1 -0.40 20.95 17.95
C VAL A 1 -1.25 20.11 18.89
N ARG A 2 -1.49 18.84 18.57
CA ARG A 2 -2.29 17.94 19.42
C ARG A 2 -1.57 17.69 20.76
N SER A 3 -2.32 17.69 21.86
CA SER A 3 -1.74 17.47 23.19
C SER A 3 -1.16 16.05 23.34
N ARG A 4 -0.22 15.83 24.29
CA ARG A 4 0.33 14.51 24.61
C ARG A 4 -0.76 13.45 24.87
N ARG A 5 -1.87 13.84 25.52
CA ARG A 5 -3.03 12.96 25.77
C ARG A 5 -3.70 12.53 24.46
N GLN A 6 -3.85 13.42 23.47
CA GLN A 6 -4.47 13.10 22.18
C GLN A 6 -3.62 12.14 21.36
N ARG A 7 -2.27 12.25 21.41
CA ARG A 7 -1.36 11.33 20.73
C ARG A 7 -1.38 9.92 21.36
N GLN A 8 -1.32 9.83 22.68
CA GLN A 8 -1.44 8.56 23.40
C GLN A 8 -2.80 7.89 23.19
N MET A 9 -3.88 8.68 23.13
CA MET A 9 -5.21 8.19 22.82
C MET A 9 -5.29 7.60 21.40
N CYS A 10 -4.66 8.26 20.42
CA CYS A 10 -4.64 7.80 19.04
C CYS A 10 -3.94 6.43 18.86
N ILE A 11 -2.81 6.20 19.53
CA ILE A 11 -2.09 4.91 19.50
C ILE A 11 -2.91 3.83 20.22
N ARG A 12 -3.45 4.14 21.40
CA ARG A 12 -4.23 3.21 22.23
C ARG A 12 -5.55 2.82 21.58
N ASP A 13 -6.24 3.75 20.95
CA ASP A 13 -7.54 3.48 20.29
C ASP A 13 -7.34 2.59 19.07
N ARG A 14 -6.29 2.81 18.27
CA ARG A 14 -5.93 1.92 17.15
C ARG A 14 -5.52 0.52 17.59
N PHE A 15 -4.78 0.43 18.69
CA PHE A 15 -4.48 -0.87 19.28
C PHE A 15 -5.77 -1.62 19.64
N LYS A 16 -6.74 -0.94 20.26
CA LYS A 16 -8.04 -1.52 20.60
C LYS A 16 -8.83 -1.94 19.36
N ASP A 17 -8.86 -1.10 18.32
CA ASP A 17 -9.58 -1.39 17.07
C ASP A 17 -9.00 -2.59 16.34
N LYS A 18 -7.66 -2.71 16.26
CA LYS A 18 -6.99 -3.85 15.61
C LYS A 18 -6.93 -5.11 16.45
N ALA A 19 -6.79 -4.98 17.76
CA ALA A 19 -6.81 -6.11 18.70
C ALA A 19 -8.22 -6.72 18.82
N GLY A 20 -9.28 -5.94 18.66
CA GLY A 20 -10.66 -6.39 18.68
C GLY A 20 -10.99 -7.21 19.92
N LYS A 21 -11.77 -8.30 19.72
CA LYS A 21 -12.14 -9.23 20.81
C LYS A 21 -10.96 -10.06 21.34
N ASN A 22 -9.81 -10.07 20.65
CA ASN A 22 -8.61 -10.85 21.01
C ASN A 22 -7.50 -9.98 21.62
N ALA A 23 -7.84 -8.87 22.27
CA ALA A 23 -6.90 -7.93 22.87
C ALA A 23 -5.88 -8.58 23.83
N GLN A 24 -6.26 -9.70 24.48
CA GLN A 24 -5.37 -10.46 25.38
C GLN A 24 -4.22 -11.18 24.65
N ASN A 25 -4.38 -11.46 23.35
CA ASN A 25 -3.37 -12.11 22.51
C ASN A 25 -2.64 -11.12 21.59
N ALA A 26 -2.88 -9.81 21.75
CA ALA A 26 -2.25 -8.80 20.93
C ALA A 26 -0.77 -8.65 21.32
N SER A 27 0.12 -8.75 20.33
CA SER A 27 1.56 -8.63 20.55
C SER A 27 1.98 -7.18 20.85
N LEU A 28 3.13 -7.00 21.53
CA LEU A 28 3.78 -5.71 21.70
C LEU A 28 4.04 -5.02 20.36
N GLY A 29 4.34 -5.80 19.31
CA GLY A 29 4.52 -5.29 17.95
C GLY A 29 3.28 -4.57 17.40
N LEU A 30 2.06 -5.06 17.72
CA LEU A 30 0.83 -4.39 17.31
C LEU A 30 0.66 -3.02 18.00
N PHE A 31 1.20 -2.85 19.19
CA PHE A 31 1.21 -1.56 19.89
C PHE A 31 2.31 -0.62 19.38
N GLY A 32 3.50 -1.16 19.13
CA GLY A 32 4.71 -0.39 18.81
C GLY A 32 4.89 -0.03 17.34
N TYR A 33 4.22 -0.74 16.37
CA TYR A 33 4.48 -0.54 14.95
C TYR A 33 4.26 0.91 14.44
N PRO A 34 3.35 1.74 14.98
CA PRO A 34 3.23 3.12 14.51
C PRO A 34 4.47 3.97 14.80
N ALA A 35 5.12 3.73 15.94
CA ALA A 35 6.37 4.39 16.29
C ALA A 35 7.53 3.88 15.40
N LEU A 36 7.58 2.58 15.10
CA LEU A 36 8.56 2.00 14.18
C LEU A 36 8.40 2.59 12.77
N MET A 37 7.16 2.70 12.27
CA MET A 37 6.91 3.34 10.98
C MET A 37 7.37 4.81 10.96
N ALA A 38 7.16 5.56 12.05
CA ALA A 38 7.66 6.93 12.15
C ALA A 38 9.20 6.97 12.12
N ALA A 39 9.86 6.03 12.81
CA ALA A 39 11.32 5.91 12.78
C ALA A 39 11.85 5.59 11.37
N ASP A 40 11.20 4.67 10.63
CA ASP A 40 11.56 4.32 9.25
C ASP A 40 11.49 5.53 8.31
N ILE A 41 10.58 6.48 8.54
CA ILE A 41 10.43 7.70 7.74
C ILE A 41 11.46 8.77 8.17
N LEU A 42 11.59 9.00 9.47
CA LEU A 42 12.44 10.07 10.01
C LEU A 42 13.93 9.75 9.85
N ALA A 43 14.33 8.47 9.93
CA ALA A 43 15.70 8.02 9.73
C ALA A 43 16.26 8.35 8.33
N TYR A 44 15.40 8.64 7.37
CA TYR A 44 15.79 9.03 6.01
C TYR A 44 15.49 10.49 5.67
N HIS A 45 15.06 11.30 6.64
CA HIS A 45 14.60 12.68 6.41
C HIS A 45 13.61 12.79 5.25
N ALA A 46 12.70 11.80 5.13
CA ALA A 46 11.73 11.78 4.05
C ALA A 46 10.78 12.96 4.14
N THR A 47 10.72 13.77 3.08
CA THR A 47 9.82 14.93 2.99
C THR A 47 8.43 14.55 2.48
N HIS A 48 8.35 13.51 1.63
CA HIS A 48 7.11 13.02 1.02
C HIS A 48 7.08 11.50 1.06
N VAL A 49 5.94 10.92 1.46
CA VAL A 49 5.77 9.46 1.51
C VAL A 49 4.51 9.06 0.74
N PRO A 50 4.65 8.28 -0.35
CA PRO A 50 3.50 7.70 -1.04
C PRO A 50 2.79 6.68 -0.15
N VAL A 51 1.52 6.91 0.15
CA VAL A 51 0.71 6.05 1.02
C VAL A 51 -0.72 5.93 0.54
N GLY A 52 -1.38 4.83 0.91
CA GLY A 52 -2.83 4.73 0.82
C GLY A 52 -3.53 5.52 1.92
N ASP A 53 -4.82 5.80 1.73
CA ASP A 53 -5.64 6.57 2.69
C ASP A 53 -5.63 6.00 4.10
N ASP A 54 -5.51 4.66 4.23
CA ASP A 54 -5.47 3.97 5.52
C ASP A 54 -4.19 4.25 6.33
N GLN A 55 -3.11 4.75 5.69
CA GLN A 55 -1.85 5.10 6.33
C GLN A 55 -1.71 6.60 6.69
N LYS A 56 -2.64 7.44 6.22
CA LYS A 56 -2.60 8.90 6.47
C LYS A 56 -2.43 9.25 7.96
N GLN A 57 -3.15 8.56 8.83
CA GLN A 57 -3.07 8.79 10.26
C GLN A 57 -1.69 8.42 10.87
N HIS A 58 -0.97 7.44 10.30
CA HIS A 58 0.38 7.10 10.76
C HIS A 58 1.38 8.19 10.37
N LEU A 59 1.18 8.79 9.19
CA LEU A 59 1.97 9.96 8.81
C LEU A 59 1.67 11.18 9.66
N GLU A 60 0.43 11.41 10.09
CA GLU A 60 0.11 12.44 11.08
C GLU A 60 0.88 12.24 12.37
N LEU A 61 1.02 11.00 12.86
CA LEU A 61 1.85 10.69 14.02
C LEU A 61 3.33 11.01 13.77
N THR A 62 3.86 10.65 12.60
CA THR A 62 5.24 10.97 12.20
C THR A 62 5.49 12.47 12.19
N ARG A 63 4.56 13.24 11.61
CA ARG A 63 4.60 14.71 11.62
C ARG A 63 4.59 15.29 13.03
N ASP A 64 3.70 14.79 13.90
CA ASP A 64 3.62 15.21 15.29
C ASP A 64 4.93 14.94 16.05
N ILE A 65 5.59 13.81 15.77
CA ILE A 65 6.89 13.46 16.36
C ILE A 65 7.97 14.43 15.88
N ALA A 66 8.07 14.67 14.55
CA ALA A 66 9.04 15.59 13.98
C ALA A 66 8.89 17.02 14.56
N ILE A 67 7.67 17.57 14.53
CA ILE A 67 7.37 18.91 15.07
C ILE A 67 7.71 18.99 16.55
N LYS A 68 7.33 17.97 17.31
CA LYS A 68 7.61 17.96 18.75
C LYS A 68 9.10 17.86 19.04
N PHE A 69 9.84 17.03 18.34
CA PHE A 69 11.28 16.90 18.48
C PHE A 69 11.98 18.24 18.20
N ASN A 70 11.69 18.85 17.05
CA ASN A 70 12.27 20.12 16.66
C ASN A 70 11.96 21.23 17.67
N HIS A 71 10.72 21.27 18.19
CA HIS A 71 10.32 22.24 19.21
C HIS A 71 11.00 22.01 20.56
N ASP A 72 11.01 20.76 21.06
CA ASP A 72 11.51 20.45 22.41
C ASP A 72 13.03 20.63 22.53
N TYR A 73 13.76 20.43 21.43
CA TYR A 73 15.22 20.57 21.36
C TYR A 73 15.67 21.87 20.69
N GLU A 74 14.72 22.75 20.31
CA GLU A 74 14.98 24.05 19.67
C GLU A 74 15.86 23.91 18.40
N VAL A 75 15.57 22.91 17.56
CA VAL A 75 16.29 22.58 16.32
C VAL A 75 15.34 22.53 15.13
N ASP A 76 15.86 22.76 13.93
CA ASP A 76 15.21 22.45 12.65
C ASP A 76 15.91 21.23 12.03
N PHE A 77 15.61 20.05 12.55
CA PHE A 77 16.32 18.83 12.20
C PHE A 77 15.48 17.84 11.41
N PHE A 78 14.31 17.43 11.92
CA PHE A 78 13.43 16.53 11.19
C PHE A 78 12.49 17.30 10.28
N PRO A 79 12.44 16.97 8.96
CA PRO A 79 11.45 17.54 8.04
C PRO A 79 10.04 17.11 8.46
N VAL A 80 9.07 17.99 8.26
CA VAL A 80 7.65 17.68 8.45
C VAL A 80 7.15 16.96 7.20
N THR A 81 7.06 15.64 7.28
CA THR A 81 6.72 14.76 6.17
C THR A 81 5.29 14.97 5.67
N GLU A 82 5.10 15.02 4.33
CA GLU A 82 3.79 15.12 3.68
C GLU A 82 3.36 13.80 3.04
N PRO A 83 2.08 13.39 3.16
CA PRO A 83 1.57 12.22 2.46
C PRO A 83 1.36 12.54 0.97
N VAL A 84 1.81 11.65 0.09
CA VAL A 84 1.44 11.64 -1.31
C VAL A 84 0.36 10.58 -1.51
N ILE A 85 -0.88 11.03 -1.61
CA ILE A 85 -2.04 10.17 -1.85
C ILE A 85 -2.47 10.38 -3.29
N GLY A 86 -2.48 9.33 -4.10
CA GLY A 86 -2.86 9.49 -5.50
C GLY A 86 -2.96 8.20 -6.28
N GLY A 87 -3.59 8.33 -7.45
CA GLY A 87 -3.75 7.29 -8.45
C GLY A 87 -5.14 6.65 -8.49
N PRO A 88 -5.58 6.18 -9.68
CA PRO A 88 -6.92 5.61 -9.91
C PRO A 88 -7.18 4.32 -9.13
N ALA A 89 -6.15 3.68 -8.58
CA ALA A 89 -6.24 2.47 -7.77
C ALA A 89 -5.58 2.62 -6.40
N ALA A 90 -5.78 3.75 -5.73
CA ALA A 90 -5.32 3.98 -4.35
C ALA A 90 -5.85 2.89 -3.38
N ARG A 91 -6.95 2.22 -3.73
CA ARG A 91 -7.52 1.11 -2.98
C ARG A 91 -8.06 0.03 -3.90
N VAL A 92 -7.31 -1.07 -4.03
CA VAL A 92 -7.74 -2.26 -4.79
C VAL A 92 -8.64 -3.14 -3.91
N MET A 93 -9.79 -3.56 -4.47
CA MET A 93 -10.76 -4.38 -3.75
C MET A 93 -10.60 -5.86 -4.12
N SER A 94 -11.16 -6.75 -3.30
CA SER A 94 -11.15 -8.19 -3.54
C SER A 94 -11.79 -8.56 -4.86
N LEU A 95 -11.22 -9.51 -5.60
CA LEU A 95 -11.81 -10.04 -6.83
C LEU A 95 -13.10 -10.85 -6.56
N ARG A 96 -13.34 -11.27 -5.33
CA ARG A 96 -14.51 -12.06 -4.93
C ARG A 96 -15.61 -11.22 -4.25
N ASP A 97 -15.25 -10.00 -3.82
CA ASP A 97 -16.18 -9.09 -3.12
C ASP A 97 -15.67 -7.65 -3.29
N GLY A 98 -16.24 -6.93 -4.25
CA GLY A 98 -15.87 -5.54 -4.56
C GLY A 98 -16.09 -4.54 -3.43
N THR A 99 -16.73 -4.94 -2.34
CA THR A 99 -16.94 -4.10 -1.16
C THR A 99 -15.82 -4.24 -0.11
N LYS A 100 -15.01 -5.32 -0.19
CA LYS A 100 -13.91 -5.60 0.74
C LYS A 100 -12.56 -5.29 0.12
N LYS A 101 -11.66 -4.68 0.90
CA LYS A 101 -10.27 -4.45 0.48
C LYS A 101 -9.60 -5.78 0.16
N MET A 102 -8.82 -5.84 -0.92
CA MET A 102 -7.92 -6.97 -1.24
C MET A 102 -6.96 -7.19 -0.07
N SER A 103 -6.87 -8.42 0.43
CA SER A 103 -6.08 -8.74 1.62
C SER A 103 -5.26 -10.01 1.44
N LYS A 104 -4.00 -10.00 1.91
CA LYS A 104 -3.15 -11.19 1.97
C LYS A 104 -3.68 -12.25 2.94
N SER A 105 -4.43 -11.84 3.95
CA SER A 105 -5.00 -12.72 4.99
C SER A 105 -6.36 -13.31 4.62
N ASP A 106 -6.90 -13.01 3.42
CA ASP A 106 -8.13 -13.65 2.96
C ASP A 106 -7.90 -15.16 2.76
N PRO A 107 -8.77 -16.03 3.31
CA PRO A 107 -8.64 -17.48 3.14
C PRO A 107 -8.66 -17.93 1.68
N SER A 108 -9.37 -17.21 0.82
CA SER A 108 -9.47 -17.52 -0.61
C SER A 108 -8.34 -16.86 -1.40
N ASP A 109 -7.47 -17.66 -2.00
CA ASP A 109 -6.44 -17.13 -2.91
C ASP A 109 -7.02 -16.50 -4.19
N LEU A 110 -8.25 -16.86 -4.56
CA LEU A 110 -8.98 -16.25 -5.68
C LEU A 110 -9.42 -14.79 -5.41
N SER A 111 -9.28 -14.31 -4.19
CA SER A 111 -9.65 -12.94 -3.80
C SER A 111 -8.63 -11.90 -4.24
N ARG A 112 -7.41 -12.31 -4.59
CA ARG A 112 -6.26 -11.43 -4.86
C ARG A 112 -5.38 -11.94 -6.00
N ILE A 113 -4.59 -11.04 -6.57
CA ILE A 113 -3.47 -11.38 -7.45
C ILE A 113 -2.19 -11.16 -6.63
N ASN A 114 -1.34 -12.20 -6.54
CA ASN A 114 -0.03 -12.12 -5.91
C ASN A 114 1.01 -11.77 -6.98
N MET A 115 2.08 -11.06 -6.61
CA MET A 115 3.19 -10.77 -7.54
C MET A 115 3.97 -12.04 -7.94
N THR A 116 3.73 -13.16 -7.25
CA THR A 116 4.29 -14.47 -7.57
C THR A 116 3.39 -15.32 -8.48
N ASP A 117 2.18 -14.86 -8.80
CA ASP A 117 1.27 -15.59 -9.68
C ASP A 117 1.82 -15.62 -11.11
N ASN A 118 1.82 -16.79 -11.72
CA ASN A 118 2.11 -16.93 -13.15
C ASN A 118 0.92 -16.50 -14.02
N SER A 119 1.13 -16.43 -15.32
CA SER A 119 0.10 -15.97 -16.27
C SER A 119 -1.20 -16.78 -16.20
N ASP A 120 -1.13 -18.10 -16.00
CA ASP A 120 -2.30 -18.97 -15.90
C ASP A 120 -3.11 -18.71 -14.64
N LEU A 121 -2.43 -18.49 -13.50
CA LEU A 121 -3.07 -18.13 -12.24
C LEU A 121 -3.73 -16.76 -12.33
N ILE A 122 -3.05 -15.75 -12.88
CA ILE A 122 -3.62 -14.41 -13.12
C ILE A 122 -4.89 -14.52 -13.97
N ALA A 123 -4.81 -15.23 -15.10
CA ALA A 123 -5.94 -15.43 -15.98
C ALA A 123 -7.12 -16.13 -15.29
N ASN A 124 -6.85 -17.19 -14.53
CA ASN A 124 -7.87 -17.94 -13.80
C ASN A 124 -8.54 -17.06 -12.72
N LYS A 125 -7.77 -16.29 -11.96
CA LYS A 125 -8.28 -15.39 -10.90
C LYS A 125 -9.18 -14.31 -11.47
N ILE A 126 -8.78 -13.66 -12.58
CA ILE A 126 -9.59 -12.63 -13.27
C ILE A 126 -10.86 -13.25 -13.87
N LYS A 127 -10.76 -14.41 -14.56
CA LYS A 127 -11.93 -15.11 -15.10
C LYS A 127 -12.96 -15.43 -14.02
N LYS A 128 -12.51 -15.85 -12.82
CA LYS A 128 -13.35 -16.17 -11.65
C LYS A 128 -13.73 -14.97 -10.79
N ALA A 129 -13.25 -13.76 -11.10
CA ALA A 129 -13.64 -12.55 -10.38
C ALA A 129 -15.16 -12.36 -10.45
N LYS A 130 -15.74 -11.91 -9.33
CA LYS A 130 -17.18 -11.65 -9.24
C LYS A 130 -17.55 -10.45 -10.11
N THR A 131 -18.69 -10.52 -10.78
CA THR A 131 -19.25 -9.47 -11.63
C THR A 131 -20.76 -9.44 -11.48
N ASP A 132 -21.40 -8.33 -11.84
CA ASP A 132 -22.83 -8.22 -12.00
C ASP A 132 -23.28 -8.68 -13.43
N GLN A 133 -24.58 -8.58 -13.70
CA GLN A 133 -25.18 -9.04 -14.96
C GLN A 133 -25.31 -7.93 -16.02
N HIS A 134 -24.90 -6.71 -15.71
CA HIS A 134 -25.05 -5.56 -16.60
C HIS A 134 -23.79 -5.32 -17.42
N GLY A 135 -23.94 -4.81 -18.64
CA GLY A 135 -22.82 -4.32 -19.45
C GLY A 135 -22.06 -3.18 -18.74
N LEU A 136 -20.84 -2.95 -19.16
CA LEU A 136 -20.01 -1.87 -18.62
C LEU A 136 -20.58 -0.52 -19.05
N PRO A 137 -20.63 0.47 -18.15
CA PRO A 137 -21.10 1.81 -18.49
C PRO A 137 -20.05 2.56 -19.33
N SER A 138 -20.50 3.58 -20.05
CA SER A 138 -19.63 4.48 -20.81
C SER A 138 -19.15 5.69 -20.00
N GLU A 139 -19.68 5.88 -18.78
CA GLU A 139 -19.38 7.00 -17.90
C GLU A 139 -19.17 6.56 -16.45
N PRO A 140 -18.32 7.26 -15.66
CA PRO A 140 -18.03 6.91 -14.27
C PRO A 140 -19.26 6.80 -13.37
N LYS A 141 -20.27 7.63 -13.60
CA LYS A 141 -21.53 7.61 -12.84
C LYS A 141 -22.26 6.26 -12.93
N GLY A 142 -22.13 5.54 -14.04
CA GLY A 142 -22.71 4.21 -14.21
C GLY A 142 -22.02 3.10 -13.40
N LEU A 143 -20.90 3.38 -12.73
CA LEU A 143 -20.22 2.47 -11.80
C LEU A 143 -20.74 2.62 -10.35
N GLU A 144 -21.51 3.67 -10.05
CA GLU A 144 -22.09 3.87 -8.73
C GLU A 144 -23.00 2.70 -8.34
N GLY A 145 -22.81 2.15 -7.14
CA GLY A 145 -23.55 0.96 -6.67
C GLY A 145 -23.12 -0.37 -7.31
N ARG A 146 -22.07 -0.39 -8.14
CA ARG A 146 -21.53 -1.57 -8.82
C ARG A 146 -20.09 -1.86 -8.40
N PRO A 147 -19.82 -2.27 -7.15
CA PRO A 147 -18.47 -2.32 -6.59
C PRO A 147 -17.55 -3.30 -7.33
N GLU A 148 -18.06 -4.42 -7.85
CA GLU A 148 -17.27 -5.38 -8.62
C GLU A 148 -16.85 -4.80 -9.97
N ALA A 149 -17.77 -4.12 -10.69
CA ALA A 149 -17.47 -3.45 -11.95
C ALA A 149 -16.46 -2.34 -11.73
N GLN A 150 -16.69 -1.49 -10.73
CA GLN A 150 -15.79 -0.40 -10.36
C GLN A 150 -14.37 -0.91 -10.06
N ASN A 151 -14.25 -2.00 -9.28
CA ASN A 151 -12.96 -2.59 -8.95
C ASN A 151 -12.21 -3.06 -10.20
N LEU A 152 -12.84 -3.86 -11.06
CA LEU A 152 -12.18 -4.40 -12.26
C LEU A 152 -11.80 -3.30 -13.27
N VAL A 153 -12.65 -2.28 -13.44
CA VAL A 153 -12.35 -1.11 -14.29
C VAL A 153 -11.20 -0.31 -13.70
N SER A 154 -11.17 -0.09 -12.38
CA SER A 154 -10.07 0.63 -11.70
C SER A 154 -8.73 -0.12 -11.82
N ILE A 155 -8.74 -1.46 -11.71
CA ILE A 155 -7.54 -2.29 -11.94
C ILE A 155 -7.07 -2.14 -13.39
N TYR A 156 -7.96 -2.21 -14.37
CA TYR A 156 -7.64 -2.06 -15.79
C TYR A 156 -7.03 -0.70 -16.09
N ALA A 157 -7.62 0.36 -15.54
CA ALA A 157 -7.13 1.74 -15.67
C ALA A 157 -5.74 1.92 -15.07
N ALA A 158 -5.53 1.39 -13.85
CA ALA A 158 -4.24 1.46 -13.17
C ALA A 158 -3.13 0.72 -13.90
N LEU A 159 -3.42 -0.48 -14.42
CA LEU A 159 -2.45 -1.26 -15.19
C LEU A 159 -2.06 -0.57 -16.51
N GLY A 160 -2.98 0.17 -17.13
CA GLY A 160 -2.72 0.96 -18.33
C GLY A 160 -2.20 2.37 -18.08
N ASN A 161 -2.09 2.79 -16.80
CA ASN A 161 -1.81 4.18 -16.43
C ASN A 161 -2.76 5.19 -17.10
N GLU A 162 -4.05 4.84 -17.14
CA GLU A 162 -5.11 5.60 -17.79
C GLU A 162 -6.13 6.10 -16.76
N SER A 163 -6.90 7.13 -17.13
CA SER A 163 -8.04 7.55 -16.31
C SER A 163 -9.23 6.61 -16.51
N ILE A 164 -10.08 6.49 -15.48
CA ILE A 164 -11.31 5.67 -15.54
C ILE A 164 -12.21 6.14 -16.68
N GLU A 165 -12.30 7.47 -16.91
CA GLU A 165 -13.09 8.07 -17.98
C GLU A 165 -12.63 7.60 -19.37
N ASN A 166 -11.32 7.55 -19.61
CA ASN A 166 -10.77 7.10 -20.89
C ASN A 166 -11.01 5.61 -21.10
N VAL A 167 -10.77 4.81 -20.07
CA VAL A 167 -11.08 3.37 -20.10
C VAL A 167 -12.55 3.12 -20.41
N LEU A 168 -13.48 3.83 -19.76
CA LEU A 168 -14.91 3.63 -20.00
C LEU A 168 -15.37 4.04 -21.39
N LYS A 169 -14.68 4.99 -22.05
CA LYS A 169 -14.92 5.30 -23.47
C LYS A 169 -14.56 4.13 -24.38
N GLU A 170 -13.49 3.39 -24.05
CA GLU A 170 -13.02 2.23 -24.81
C GLU A 170 -13.90 0.99 -24.60
N ILE A 171 -14.27 0.72 -23.33
CA ILE A 171 -14.93 -0.53 -22.95
C ILE A 171 -16.43 -0.39 -22.73
N GLY A 172 -16.98 0.81 -22.81
CA GLY A 172 -18.40 1.08 -22.59
C GLY A 172 -19.31 0.25 -23.49
N GLY A 173 -20.38 -0.30 -22.93
CA GLY A 173 -21.31 -1.21 -23.60
C GLY A 173 -20.87 -2.66 -23.69
N LYS A 174 -19.59 -2.99 -23.49
CA LYS A 174 -19.10 -4.37 -23.50
C LYS A 174 -19.66 -5.18 -22.32
N GLN A 175 -19.84 -6.48 -22.57
CA GLN A 175 -20.16 -7.44 -21.51
C GLN A 175 -18.89 -7.88 -20.79
N PHE A 176 -19.00 -8.38 -19.55
CA PHE A 176 -17.85 -8.90 -18.81
C PHE A 176 -17.16 -10.09 -19.51
N SER A 177 -17.87 -10.83 -20.35
CA SER A 177 -17.30 -11.88 -21.20
C SER A 177 -16.29 -11.35 -22.22
N GLU A 178 -16.45 -10.11 -22.67
CA GLU A 178 -15.53 -9.43 -23.59
C GLU A 178 -14.44 -8.66 -22.84
N PHE A 179 -14.80 -8.02 -21.73
CA PHE A 179 -13.89 -7.18 -20.93
C PHE A 179 -12.86 -8.00 -20.15
N LYS A 180 -13.26 -9.12 -19.51
CA LYS A 180 -12.32 -9.93 -18.72
C LYS A 180 -11.12 -10.45 -19.52
N PRO A 181 -11.27 -10.93 -20.77
CA PRO A 181 -10.11 -11.24 -21.60
C PRO A 181 -9.15 -10.05 -21.79
N MET A 182 -9.66 -8.85 -22.04
CA MET A 182 -8.84 -7.63 -22.16
C MET A 182 -8.09 -7.34 -20.86
N LEU A 183 -8.76 -7.45 -19.71
CA LEU A 183 -8.13 -7.29 -18.39
C LEU A 183 -7.07 -8.36 -18.13
N VAL A 184 -7.31 -9.62 -18.55
CA VAL A 184 -6.32 -10.71 -18.44
C VAL A 184 -5.07 -10.38 -19.25
N GLU A 185 -5.23 -9.98 -20.50
CA GLU A 185 -4.13 -9.64 -21.39
C GLU A 185 -3.27 -8.50 -20.80
N ARG A 186 -3.90 -7.39 -20.42
CA ARG A 186 -3.22 -6.24 -19.79
C ARG A 186 -2.55 -6.63 -18.48
N ALA A 187 -3.20 -7.43 -17.64
CA ALA A 187 -2.63 -7.87 -16.37
C ALA A 187 -1.41 -8.79 -16.56
N ILE A 188 -1.46 -9.70 -17.54
CA ILE A 188 -0.33 -10.57 -17.86
C ILE A 188 0.82 -9.74 -18.41
N GLU A 189 0.56 -8.82 -19.33
CA GLU A 189 1.60 -7.93 -19.89
C GLU A 189 2.37 -7.17 -18.82
N VAL A 190 1.66 -6.58 -17.86
CA VAL A 190 2.27 -5.75 -16.81
C VAL A 190 2.88 -6.57 -15.68
N LEU A 191 2.21 -7.64 -15.22
CA LEU A 191 2.60 -8.36 -14.01
C LEU A 191 3.54 -9.54 -14.28
N SER A 192 3.49 -10.18 -15.45
CA SER A 192 4.34 -11.34 -15.74
C SER A 192 5.85 -11.04 -15.77
N PRO A 193 6.32 -9.86 -16.24
CA PRO A 193 7.74 -9.52 -16.12
C PRO A 193 8.20 -9.51 -14.65
N ILE A 194 7.35 -8.99 -13.73
CA ILE A 194 7.64 -8.94 -12.30
C ILE A 194 7.72 -10.36 -11.72
N SER A 195 6.71 -11.20 -11.97
CA SER A 195 6.67 -12.56 -11.42
C SER A 195 7.81 -13.43 -11.95
N ARG A 196 8.20 -13.27 -13.22
CA ARG A 196 9.36 -13.98 -13.80
C ARG A 196 10.67 -13.56 -13.16
N GLU A 197 10.87 -12.25 -12.95
CA GLU A 197 12.09 -11.75 -12.30
C GLU A 197 12.15 -12.18 -10.82
N MET A 198 11.02 -12.14 -10.10
CA MET A 198 10.95 -12.70 -8.75
C MET A 198 11.33 -14.18 -8.73
N ALA A 199 10.79 -14.97 -9.64
CA ALA A 199 11.13 -16.41 -9.74
C ALA A 199 12.62 -16.62 -10.06
N ARG A 200 13.19 -15.80 -10.95
CA ARG A 200 14.62 -15.85 -11.28
C ARG A 200 15.50 -15.54 -10.06
N LEU A 201 15.21 -14.47 -9.34
CA LEU A 201 15.96 -14.08 -8.14
C LEU A 201 15.85 -15.13 -7.04
N MET A 202 14.69 -15.75 -6.86
CA MET A 202 14.49 -16.81 -5.86
C MET A 202 15.24 -18.11 -6.18
N GLN A 203 15.72 -18.29 -7.41
CA GLN A 203 16.58 -19.43 -7.80
C GLN A 203 18.08 -19.15 -7.58
N ASP A 204 18.45 -17.89 -7.36
CA ASP A 204 19.83 -17.45 -7.16
C ASP A 204 19.93 -16.71 -5.81
N ILE A 205 19.89 -17.48 -4.73
CA ILE A 205 19.96 -16.93 -3.37
C ILE A 205 21.22 -16.11 -3.12
N PRO A 206 22.45 -16.54 -3.56
CA PRO A 206 23.64 -15.72 -3.40
C PRO A 206 23.54 -14.35 -4.09
N GLN A 207 22.92 -14.27 -5.27
CA GLN A 207 22.68 -12.99 -5.94
C GLN A 207 21.68 -12.14 -5.17
N LEU A 208 20.62 -12.75 -4.64
CA LEU A 208 19.61 -12.07 -3.84
C LEU A 208 20.22 -11.48 -2.56
N ASP A 209 21.02 -12.27 -1.82
CA ASP A 209 21.72 -11.82 -0.62
C ASP A 209 22.64 -10.65 -0.92
N LYS A 210 23.41 -10.71 -2.02
CA LYS A 210 24.25 -9.59 -2.44
C LYS A 210 23.46 -8.32 -2.73
N LEU A 211 22.29 -8.41 -3.39
CA LEU A 211 21.42 -7.27 -3.65
C LEU A 211 20.87 -6.66 -2.34
N LEU A 212 20.56 -7.51 -1.36
CA LEU A 212 20.11 -7.06 -0.04
C LEU A 212 21.23 -6.38 0.74
N ASP A 213 22.43 -6.94 0.72
CA ASP A 213 23.62 -6.35 1.36
C ASP A 213 23.98 -4.99 0.74
N ASP A 214 24.02 -4.90 -0.58
CA ASP A 214 24.26 -3.65 -1.31
C ASP A 214 23.18 -2.60 -1.00
N GLY A 215 21.92 -3.05 -0.88
CA GLY A 215 20.77 -2.21 -0.47
C GLY A 215 20.94 -1.71 0.97
N ALA A 216 21.30 -2.59 1.89
CA ALA A 216 21.51 -2.24 3.31
C ALA A 216 22.65 -1.24 3.48
N LEU A 217 23.77 -1.42 2.74
CA LEU A 217 24.87 -0.44 2.74
C LEU A 217 24.42 0.94 2.29
N LYS A 218 23.66 1.04 1.19
CA LYS A 218 23.11 2.32 0.70
C LYS A 218 22.17 2.96 1.69
N ALA A 219 21.30 2.17 2.31
CA ALA A 219 20.36 2.63 3.33
C ALA A 219 21.10 3.19 4.56
N ASN A 220 22.11 2.46 5.06
CA ASN A 220 22.91 2.87 6.21
C ASN A 220 23.70 4.15 5.95
N LEU A 221 24.23 4.36 4.74
CA LEU A 221 24.92 5.60 4.39
C LEU A 221 24.03 6.86 4.56
N ILE A 222 22.72 6.70 4.43
CA ILE A 222 21.75 7.79 4.61
C ILE A 222 21.30 7.88 6.08
N SER A 223 20.93 6.75 6.69
CA SER A 223 20.29 6.74 8.00
C SER A 223 21.27 6.92 9.16
N GLU A 224 22.48 6.39 9.07
CA GLU A 224 23.47 6.43 10.17
C GLU A 224 23.85 7.86 10.58
N PRO A 225 24.17 8.79 9.65
CA PRO A 225 24.44 10.18 10.02
C PRO A 225 23.26 10.87 10.72
N ILE A 226 22.03 10.55 10.29
CA ILE A 226 20.80 11.11 10.89
C ILE A 226 20.61 10.55 12.29
N LEU A 227 20.81 9.25 12.47
CA LEU A 227 20.71 8.59 13.77
C LEU A 227 21.75 9.15 14.75
N GLN A 228 23.01 9.25 14.31
CA GLN A 228 24.09 9.80 15.13
C GLN A 228 23.78 11.23 15.56
N LYS A 229 23.34 12.07 14.62
CA LYS A 229 22.95 13.44 14.93
C LYS A 229 21.75 13.52 15.88
N THR A 230 20.82 12.57 15.76
CA THR A 230 19.70 12.46 16.72
C THR A 230 20.23 12.19 18.13
N PHE A 231 21.17 11.24 18.30
CA PHE A 231 21.79 10.95 19.59
C PHE A 231 22.52 12.17 20.18
N ASP A 232 23.26 12.90 19.34
CA ASP A 232 23.94 14.14 19.77
C ASP A 232 22.92 15.18 20.32
N ILE A 233 21.79 15.38 19.61
CA ILE A 233 20.76 16.35 19.99
C ILE A 233 20.10 15.97 21.31
N ILE A 234 19.79 14.68 21.52
CA ILE A 234 19.13 14.21 22.77
C ILE A 234 20.12 13.98 23.91
N GLY A 235 21.42 14.09 23.64
CA GLY A 235 22.47 13.92 24.65
C GLY A 235 22.74 12.46 25.07
N VAL A 236 22.40 11.50 24.21
CA VAL A 236 22.70 10.07 24.41
C VAL A 236 23.97 9.74 23.62
N ARG A 237 24.99 9.22 24.32
CA ARG A 237 26.28 8.79 23.75
C ARG A 237 26.44 7.29 23.86
#